data_fd462ece310dbdfdf8aba78c4ea3629d
#
_entry.id   fd462ece310dbdfdf8aba78c4ea3629d
#
_cell.length_a   1.000
_cell.length_b   1.000
_cell.length_c   1.000
_cell.angle_alpha   90.00
_cell.angle_beta   90.00
_cell.angle_gamma   90.00
#
_symmetry.space_group_name_H-M   'P 1'
#
loop_
_entity.id
_entity.type
_entity.pdbx_description
1 polymer ?
#
loop_
_entity_poly.entity_id
_entity_poly.type
_entity_poly.pdbx_seq_one_letter_code
_entity_poly.pdbx_strand_id
1 'polypeptide(L)'
;MDHDKKTKHGGHRGNFSGRLGYILAVAGSAVGLGNIWRFPYLAAKYGGGIFLLVYILLTVSFGYVLIMSETSIGRMTKKSPVGAFSFFGKTAPFKIGGWLNAVIPMLIVPYYSTIGGWVIKYLVAYLSGKVQVVAEDGYFSAFISDSWQAELWFIVFAALVFIIILGGVKNGVELMSRIMMPILVVLAIIVAIYSVTRPGAIEGVKYFLIPNFEHFSWMTVVAAMVQMFYSLSIAMGILYTYGSYISKDIDLEQYTTQIEIFDTGIAILAGLMIIPAVFAFSGGNPETLNAGPSLMFITLPKVFASMGIGTGAGILFFVLVLLAALTSAVSLMETSVSTFMDELHWSRGKASLLMAVVMIVFGSASSLGYGVLDFIRIFGMNFLDFFDFMTNSVMMPLAALATCFLVIKVVGFDRIAKEIEQSSKFGRKKLYNFFLKYLAPICLIVILLSSIANVLGIISM
;
A
#
# COMPACT_ATOMS: atom_id res chain seq x y z
N MET A 1 -41.76 27.95 -25.66
CA MET A 1 -40.70 27.24 -26.42
C MET A 1 -39.39 27.55 -25.74
N ASP A 2 -39.09 26.75 -24.73
CA ASP A 2 -37.87 26.96 -23.93
C ASP A 2 -36.90 25.83 -24.21
N HIS A 3 -35.79 26.18 -24.80
CA HIS A 3 -34.74 25.25 -25.21
C HIS A 3 -33.80 24.99 -24.00
N ASP A 4 -34.10 23.92 -23.29
CA ASP A 4 -33.24 23.35 -22.26
C ASP A 4 -31.97 22.77 -22.94
N LYS A 5 -30.93 23.61 -23.08
CA LYS A 5 -29.59 23.16 -23.47
C LYS A 5 -28.98 22.40 -22.31
N LYS A 6 -29.20 21.09 -22.26
CA LYS A 6 -28.39 20.17 -21.41
C LYS A 6 -26.94 20.27 -21.83
N THR A 7 -26.14 20.97 -21.04
CA THR A 7 -24.68 20.94 -21.09
C THR A 7 -24.17 19.55 -20.72
N LYS A 8 -24.00 18.68 -21.74
CA LYS A 8 -23.29 17.40 -21.63
C LYS A 8 -21.78 17.68 -21.65
N HIS A 9 -21.20 18.10 -20.54
CA HIS A 9 -19.74 18.06 -20.34
C HIS A 9 -19.44 17.84 -18.87
N GLY A 10 -19.69 16.63 -18.40
CA GLY A 10 -19.15 16.09 -17.17
C GLY A 10 -18.91 14.61 -17.44
N GLY A 11 -17.66 14.20 -17.57
CA GLY A 11 -17.31 12.80 -17.64
C GLY A 11 -17.94 12.07 -16.46
N HIS A 12 -18.81 11.07 -16.72
CA HIS A 12 -19.46 10.30 -15.69
C HIS A 12 -18.36 9.62 -14.84
N ARG A 13 -18.16 10.11 -13.61
CA ARG A 13 -17.38 9.36 -12.62
C ARG A 13 -18.04 8.00 -12.40
N GLY A 14 -17.26 6.94 -12.57
CA GLY A 14 -17.73 5.59 -12.25
C GLY A 14 -18.05 5.50 -10.76
N ASN A 15 -19.12 4.83 -10.42
CA ASN A 15 -19.45 4.44 -9.05
C ASN A 15 -19.21 2.95 -8.88
N PHE A 16 -18.85 2.52 -7.69
CA PHE A 16 -18.85 1.09 -7.35
C PHE A 16 -20.28 0.52 -7.50
N SER A 17 -20.37 -0.73 -7.97
CA SER A 17 -21.68 -1.37 -8.24
C SER A 17 -22.44 -1.73 -6.96
N GLY A 18 -21.77 -1.66 -5.80
CA GLY A 18 -22.40 -1.96 -4.52
C GLY A 18 -21.37 -2.14 -3.41
N ARG A 19 -21.89 -2.61 -2.27
CA ARG A 19 -21.17 -2.78 -1.02
C ARG A 19 -19.90 -3.62 -1.16
N LEU A 20 -20.05 -4.83 -1.73
CA LEU A 20 -18.95 -5.79 -1.85
C LEU A 20 -17.83 -5.26 -2.77
N GLY A 21 -18.20 -4.59 -3.87
CA GLY A 21 -17.23 -4.03 -4.82
C GLY A 21 -16.34 -2.98 -4.17
N TYR A 22 -16.90 -2.08 -3.38
CA TYR A 22 -16.12 -1.09 -2.63
C TYR A 22 -15.19 -1.76 -1.61
N ILE A 23 -15.70 -2.65 -0.75
CA ILE A 23 -14.89 -3.32 0.29
C ILE A 23 -13.69 -4.02 -0.34
N LEU A 24 -13.93 -4.80 -1.39
CA LEU A 24 -12.86 -5.56 -2.05
C LEU A 24 -11.86 -4.65 -2.79
N ALA A 25 -12.31 -3.51 -3.33
CA ALA A 25 -11.42 -2.56 -3.95
C ALA A 25 -10.51 -1.87 -2.92
N VAL A 26 -11.06 -1.42 -1.79
CA VAL A 26 -10.27 -0.77 -0.73
C VAL A 26 -9.39 -1.79 0.00
N ALA A 27 -9.92 -2.98 0.31
CA ALA A 27 -9.12 -4.07 0.85
C ALA A 27 -7.98 -4.47 -0.11
N GLY A 28 -8.24 -4.52 -1.43
CA GLY A 28 -7.23 -4.77 -2.44
C GLY A 28 -6.18 -3.66 -2.53
N SER A 29 -6.56 -2.42 -2.24
CA SER A 29 -5.60 -1.32 -2.13
C SER A 29 -4.73 -1.44 -0.87
N ALA A 30 -5.34 -1.80 0.25
CA ALA A 30 -4.64 -1.96 1.52
C ALA A 30 -3.73 -3.20 1.52
N VAL A 31 -4.16 -4.31 0.91
CA VAL A 31 -3.38 -5.54 0.82
C VAL A 31 -2.41 -5.46 -0.36
N GLY A 32 -1.16 -5.14 -0.08
CA GLY A 32 -0.11 -4.97 -1.09
C GLY A 32 1.22 -5.61 -0.69
N LEU A 33 2.25 -5.22 -1.41
CA LEU A 33 3.62 -5.65 -1.12
C LEU A 33 4.06 -5.29 0.30
N GLY A 34 3.51 -4.20 0.86
CA GLY A 34 3.77 -3.78 2.23
C GLY A 34 3.39 -4.81 3.29
N ASN A 35 2.27 -5.53 3.11
CA ASN A 35 1.84 -6.58 4.03
C ASN A 35 2.68 -7.85 3.85
N ILE A 36 3.09 -8.17 2.60
CA ILE A 36 3.69 -9.47 2.29
C ILE A 36 5.18 -9.50 2.60
N TRP A 37 5.91 -8.41 2.37
CA TRP A 37 7.35 -8.42 2.67
C TRP A 37 7.77 -7.49 3.81
N ARG A 38 7.28 -6.22 3.78
CA ARG A 38 7.72 -5.20 4.72
C ARG A 38 7.25 -5.50 6.13
N PHE A 39 5.99 -5.90 6.27
CA PHE A 39 5.42 -6.22 7.58
C PHE A 39 6.14 -7.39 8.27
N PRO A 40 6.36 -8.58 7.63
CA PRO A 40 7.07 -9.67 8.26
C PRO A 40 8.51 -9.31 8.66
N TYR A 41 9.20 -8.56 7.81
CA TYR A 41 10.54 -8.06 8.12
C TYR A 41 10.54 -7.15 9.34
N LEU A 42 9.66 -6.15 9.37
CA LEU A 42 9.59 -5.23 10.50
C LEU A 42 9.15 -5.95 11.78
N ALA A 43 8.20 -6.88 11.68
CA ALA A 43 7.81 -7.70 12.82
C ALA A 43 9.00 -8.48 13.37
N ALA A 44 9.79 -9.12 12.53
CA ALA A 44 10.97 -9.85 12.97
C ALA A 44 12.05 -8.95 13.56
N LYS A 45 12.30 -7.79 12.97
CA LYS A 45 13.31 -6.83 13.45
C LYS A 45 12.92 -6.15 14.76
N TYR A 46 11.65 -5.87 14.97
CA TYR A 46 11.17 -5.05 16.09
C TYR A 46 10.37 -5.84 17.14
N GLY A 47 10.70 -7.13 17.33
CA GLY A 47 10.29 -7.93 18.47
C GLY A 47 9.08 -8.84 18.26
N GLY A 48 8.76 -9.20 17.01
CA GLY A 48 7.75 -10.23 16.72
C GLY A 48 6.36 -9.87 17.23
N GLY A 49 5.88 -10.61 18.22
CA GLY A 49 4.53 -10.44 18.78
C GLY A 49 4.27 -9.09 19.43
N ILE A 50 5.29 -8.42 19.98
CA ILE A 50 5.11 -7.07 20.53
C ILE A 50 4.91 -6.04 19.39
N PHE A 51 5.62 -6.20 18.27
CA PHE A 51 5.38 -5.38 17.08
C PHE A 51 3.95 -5.58 16.55
N LEU A 52 3.50 -6.83 16.45
CA LEU A 52 2.13 -7.15 16.02
C LEU A 52 1.08 -6.51 16.93
N LEU A 53 1.26 -6.61 18.26
CA LEU A 53 0.35 -5.99 19.23
C LEU A 53 0.28 -4.46 19.02
N VAL A 54 1.44 -3.79 18.93
CA VAL A 54 1.51 -2.35 18.70
C VAL A 54 0.86 -1.98 17.36
N TYR A 55 1.12 -2.75 16.31
CA TYR A 55 0.51 -2.54 14.99
C TYR A 55 -1.02 -2.62 15.04
N ILE A 56 -1.58 -3.64 15.70
CA ILE A 56 -3.04 -3.78 15.85
C ILE A 56 -3.62 -2.58 16.61
N LEU A 57 -3.01 -2.19 17.73
CA LEU A 57 -3.46 -1.04 18.53
C LEU A 57 -3.45 0.27 17.70
N LEU A 58 -2.41 0.48 16.90
CA LEU A 58 -2.32 1.63 16.01
C LEU A 58 -3.35 1.58 14.89
N THR A 59 -3.58 0.42 14.30
CA THR A 59 -4.57 0.23 13.22
C THR A 59 -5.98 0.58 13.69
N VAL A 60 -6.44 0.03 14.83
CA VAL A 60 -7.80 0.26 15.34
C VAL A 60 -8.00 1.65 15.96
N SER A 61 -6.93 2.39 16.17
CA SER A 61 -6.97 3.76 16.71
C SER A 61 -6.64 4.80 15.64
N PHE A 62 -5.38 4.91 15.25
CA PHE A 62 -4.92 5.89 14.24
C PHE A 62 -5.41 5.56 12.84
N GLY A 63 -5.27 4.31 12.43
CA GLY A 63 -5.72 3.82 11.14
C GLY A 63 -7.18 4.14 10.93
N TYR A 64 -8.03 3.77 11.90
CA TYR A 64 -9.44 4.08 11.89
C TYR A 64 -9.74 5.58 11.67
N VAL A 65 -9.07 6.43 12.44
CA VAL A 65 -9.35 7.87 12.44
C VAL A 65 -9.01 8.51 11.09
N LEU A 66 -7.90 8.12 10.49
CA LEU A 66 -7.46 8.67 9.21
C LEU A 66 -8.24 8.09 8.02
N ILE A 67 -8.50 6.78 8.01
CA ILE A 67 -9.39 6.16 7.00
C ILE A 67 -10.76 6.84 7.00
N MET A 68 -11.35 6.99 8.19
CA MET A 68 -12.66 7.62 8.36
C MET A 68 -12.65 9.07 7.88
N SER A 69 -11.58 9.83 8.18
CA SER A 69 -11.45 11.23 7.76
C SER A 69 -11.40 11.36 6.24
N GLU A 70 -10.46 10.65 5.61
CA GLU A 70 -10.24 10.73 4.15
C GLU A 70 -11.45 10.23 3.38
N THR A 71 -12.02 9.09 3.77
CA THR A 71 -13.20 8.51 3.12
C THR A 71 -14.43 9.39 3.27
N SER A 72 -14.67 9.97 4.47
CA SER A 72 -15.80 10.89 4.70
C SER A 72 -15.67 12.14 3.84
N ILE A 73 -14.48 12.75 3.76
CA ILE A 73 -14.24 13.92 2.94
C ILE A 73 -14.42 13.57 1.44
N GLY A 74 -13.90 12.43 0.99
CA GLY A 74 -14.10 11.95 -0.37
C GLY A 74 -15.58 11.77 -0.70
N ARG A 75 -16.35 11.13 0.19
CA ARG A 75 -17.81 10.92 0.02
C ARG A 75 -18.61 12.23 0.04
N MET A 76 -18.23 13.16 0.91
CA MET A 76 -18.86 14.48 1.04
C MET A 76 -18.66 15.34 -0.20
N THR A 77 -17.45 15.36 -0.73
CA THR A 77 -17.07 16.25 -1.82
C THR A 77 -17.28 15.66 -3.21
N LYS A 78 -17.32 14.34 -3.32
CA LYS A 78 -17.38 13.60 -4.61
C LYS A 78 -16.24 13.95 -5.56
N LYS A 79 -15.06 14.23 -5.02
CA LYS A 79 -13.87 14.66 -5.79
C LYS A 79 -12.64 13.88 -5.39
N SER A 80 -11.64 13.89 -6.28
CA SER A 80 -10.26 13.46 -6.02
C SER A 80 -9.60 14.35 -4.96
N PRO A 81 -8.42 14.00 -4.42
CA PRO A 81 -7.81 14.73 -3.31
C PRO A 81 -7.71 16.23 -3.52
N VAL A 82 -7.25 16.68 -4.70
CA VAL A 82 -7.10 18.12 -5.02
C VAL A 82 -8.43 18.84 -4.96
N GLY A 83 -9.43 18.28 -5.63
CA GLY A 83 -10.78 18.83 -5.63
C GLY A 83 -11.45 18.75 -4.27
N ALA A 84 -11.16 17.73 -3.46
CA ALA A 84 -11.69 17.58 -2.10
C ALA A 84 -11.17 18.67 -1.16
N PHE A 85 -9.88 18.98 -1.19
CA PHE A 85 -9.32 20.10 -0.44
C PHE A 85 -9.83 21.45 -0.94
N SER A 86 -9.86 21.64 -2.27
CA SER A 86 -10.31 22.88 -2.93
C SER A 86 -11.80 23.17 -2.70
N PHE A 87 -12.60 22.15 -2.34
CA PHE A 87 -14.01 22.30 -1.97
C PHE A 87 -14.18 23.17 -0.70
N PHE A 88 -13.25 23.05 0.25
CA PHE A 88 -13.30 23.77 1.53
C PHE A 88 -12.56 25.10 1.51
N GLY A 89 -11.66 25.33 0.56
CA GLY A 89 -10.93 26.58 0.42
C GLY A 89 -10.08 26.64 -0.84
N LYS A 90 -9.93 27.86 -1.38
CA LYS A 90 -9.20 28.10 -2.65
C LYS A 90 -7.79 28.69 -2.44
N THR A 91 -7.37 28.91 -1.19
CA THR A 91 -6.05 29.47 -0.88
C THR A 91 -4.94 28.45 -1.05
N ALA A 92 -3.69 28.91 -1.09
CA ALA A 92 -2.53 28.06 -1.34
C ALA A 92 -2.42 26.82 -0.42
N PRO A 93 -2.65 26.90 0.91
CA PRO A 93 -2.58 25.73 1.79
C PRO A 93 -3.52 24.60 1.38
N PHE A 94 -4.75 24.89 0.92
CA PHE A 94 -5.69 23.87 0.44
C PHE A 94 -5.19 23.22 -0.84
N LYS A 95 -4.70 24.02 -1.79
CA LYS A 95 -4.12 23.48 -3.03
C LYS A 95 -2.91 22.59 -2.74
N ILE A 96 -2.00 23.06 -1.88
CA ILE A 96 -0.79 22.29 -1.50
C ILE A 96 -1.20 20.97 -0.82
N GLY A 97 -2.11 20.98 0.16
CA GLY A 97 -2.58 19.77 0.84
C GLY A 97 -3.23 18.77 -0.11
N GLY A 98 -4.05 19.26 -1.05
CA GLY A 98 -4.69 18.42 -2.07
C GLY A 98 -3.68 17.82 -3.06
N TRP A 99 -2.76 18.63 -3.59
CA TRP A 99 -1.73 18.16 -4.52
C TRP A 99 -0.73 17.24 -3.84
N LEU A 100 -0.39 17.46 -2.57
CA LEU A 100 0.48 16.57 -1.82
C LEU A 100 -0.09 15.14 -1.77
N ASN A 101 -1.39 15.00 -1.43
CA ASN A 101 -2.08 13.72 -1.46
C ASN A 101 -2.18 13.12 -2.87
N ALA A 102 -2.26 13.93 -3.91
CA ALA A 102 -2.41 13.47 -5.29
C ALA A 102 -1.09 13.06 -5.95
N VAL A 103 0.02 13.74 -5.64
CA VAL A 103 1.34 13.46 -6.22
C VAL A 103 1.96 12.19 -5.64
N ILE A 104 1.66 11.85 -4.39
CA ILE A 104 2.18 10.64 -3.75
C ILE A 104 1.91 9.38 -4.59
N PRO A 105 0.67 9.04 -4.97
CA PRO A 105 0.43 7.85 -5.79
C PRO A 105 1.03 7.97 -7.20
N MET A 106 1.18 9.18 -7.75
CA MET A 106 1.84 9.41 -9.05
C MET A 106 3.33 9.05 -9.01
N LEU A 107 3.98 9.21 -7.85
CA LEU A 107 5.38 8.84 -7.65
C LEU A 107 5.55 7.39 -7.18
N ILE A 108 4.58 6.84 -6.43
CA ILE A 108 4.66 5.45 -5.94
C ILE A 108 4.46 4.46 -7.09
N VAL A 109 3.43 4.62 -7.93
CA VAL A 109 3.09 3.60 -8.93
C VAL A 109 4.24 3.30 -9.92
N PRO A 110 5.10 4.24 -10.33
CA PRO A 110 6.26 3.96 -11.14
C PRO A 110 7.24 2.95 -10.52
N TYR A 111 7.81 3.26 -9.35
CA TYR A 111 8.77 2.36 -8.71
C TYR A 111 8.13 1.07 -8.19
N TYR A 112 6.87 1.13 -7.77
CA TYR A 112 6.09 -0.02 -7.36
C TYR A 112 5.89 -1.01 -8.52
N SER A 113 5.71 -0.49 -9.74
CA SER A 113 5.60 -1.29 -10.96
C SER A 113 6.92 -1.97 -11.33
N THR A 114 8.06 -1.37 -11.02
CA THR A 114 9.37 -2.01 -11.16
C THR A 114 9.45 -3.28 -10.31
N ILE A 115 9.05 -3.17 -9.04
CA ILE A 115 9.01 -4.31 -8.13
C ILE A 115 7.99 -5.35 -8.60
N GLY A 116 6.82 -4.91 -9.09
CA GLY A 116 5.84 -5.80 -9.73
C GLY A 116 6.39 -6.57 -10.91
N GLY A 117 7.26 -5.96 -11.70
CA GLY A 117 8.01 -6.63 -12.77
C GLY A 117 8.94 -7.72 -12.25
N TRP A 118 9.66 -7.47 -11.14
CA TRP A 118 10.49 -8.50 -10.50
C TRP A 118 9.65 -9.70 -10.04
N VAL A 119 8.45 -9.46 -9.52
CA VAL A 119 7.51 -10.53 -9.12
C VAL A 119 7.14 -11.40 -10.32
N ILE A 120 6.80 -10.80 -11.47
CA ILE A 120 6.48 -11.54 -12.71
C ILE A 120 7.69 -12.37 -13.16
N LYS A 121 8.89 -11.80 -13.17
CA LYS A 121 10.13 -12.50 -13.53
C LYS A 121 10.33 -13.75 -12.69
N TYR A 122 10.18 -13.65 -11.37
CA TYR A 122 10.33 -14.77 -10.46
C TYR A 122 9.22 -15.81 -10.67
N LEU A 123 7.97 -15.39 -10.83
CA LEU A 123 6.86 -16.29 -11.13
C LEU A 123 7.14 -17.12 -12.40
N VAL A 124 7.59 -16.47 -13.49
CA VAL A 124 7.93 -17.13 -14.74
C VAL A 124 9.10 -18.10 -14.55
N ALA A 125 10.09 -17.75 -13.74
CA ALA A 125 11.21 -18.63 -13.42
C ALA A 125 10.75 -19.90 -12.66
N TYR A 126 9.87 -19.75 -11.67
CA TYR A 126 9.28 -20.90 -10.96
C TYR A 126 8.41 -21.76 -11.86
N LEU A 127 7.56 -21.17 -12.70
CA LEU A 127 6.76 -21.90 -13.70
C LEU A 127 7.63 -22.67 -14.71
N SER A 128 8.84 -22.17 -14.97
CA SER A 128 9.83 -22.81 -15.84
C SER A 128 10.71 -23.83 -15.11
N GLY A 129 10.39 -24.19 -13.86
CA GLY A 129 11.14 -25.18 -13.08
C GLY A 129 12.53 -24.73 -12.60
N LYS A 130 12.83 -23.43 -12.61
CA LYS A 130 14.16 -22.86 -12.28
C LYS A 130 14.33 -22.55 -10.78
N VAL A 131 13.71 -23.33 -9.89
CA VAL A 131 13.72 -23.06 -8.44
C VAL A 131 15.14 -23.00 -7.86
N GLN A 132 16.05 -23.85 -8.29
CA GLN A 132 17.43 -23.85 -7.80
C GLN A 132 18.21 -22.63 -8.33
N VAL A 133 18.00 -22.26 -9.58
CA VAL A 133 18.67 -21.11 -10.20
C VAL A 133 18.29 -19.78 -9.53
N VAL A 134 17.01 -19.57 -9.21
CA VAL A 134 16.59 -18.33 -8.53
C VAL A 134 17.04 -18.25 -7.08
N ALA A 135 17.47 -19.37 -6.49
CA ALA A 135 18.00 -19.44 -5.13
C ALA A 135 19.52 -19.24 -5.06
N GLU A 136 20.21 -19.20 -6.21
CA GLU A 136 21.66 -18.96 -6.26
C GLU A 136 22.02 -17.56 -5.75
N ASP A 137 23.18 -17.48 -5.08
CA ASP A 137 23.73 -16.19 -4.66
C ASP A 137 24.03 -15.30 -5.86
N GLY A 138 23.60 -14.06 -5.79
CA GLY A 138 23.79 -13.10 -6.85
C GLY A 138 22.76 -13.13 -7.99
N TYR A 139 21.86 -14.12 -8.06
CA TYR A 139 20.84 -14.17 -9.12
C TYR A 139 19.97 -12.90 -9.17
N PHE A 140 19.48 -12.46 -8.02
CA PHE A 140 18.68 -11.22 -7.94
C PHE A 140 19.49 -10.00 -8.36
N SER A 141 20.71 -9.84 -7.85
CA SER A 141 21.57 -8.71 -8.20
C SER A 141 21.92 -8.70 -9.69
N ALA A 142 22.24 -9.86 -10.28
CA ALA A 142 22.49 -9.98 -11.71
C ALA A 142 21.26 -9.60 -12.54
N PHE A 143 20.07 -10.04 -12.11
CA PHE A 143 18.81 -9.72 -12.79
C PHE A 143 18.50 -8.23 -12.79
N ILE A 144 18.55 -7.55 -11.63
CA ILE A 144 18.21 -6.13 -11.53
C ILE A 144 19.25 -5.22 -12.18
N SER A 145 20.50 -5.69 -12.34
CA SER A 145 21.58 -4.98 -13.05
C SER A 145 21.52 -5.18 -14.57
N ASP A 146 20.83 -6.24 -15.05
CA ASP A 146 20.57 -6.44 -16.48
C ASP A 146 19.45 -5.50 -16.93
N SER A 147 19.85 -4.37 -17.50
CA SER A 147 18.96 -3.30 -17.92
C SER A 147 17.84 -3.76 -18.86
N TRP A 148 18.12 -4.71 -19.76
CA TRP A 148 17.12 -5.23 -20.68
C TRP A 148 16.06 -6.07 -19.96
N GLN A 149 16.47 -6.98 -19.12
CA GLN A 149 15.53 -7.83 -18.38
C GLN A 149 14.74 -7.04 -17.34
N ALA A 150 15.41 -6.17 -16.59
CA ALA A 150 14.74 -5.33 -15.59
C ALA A 150 13.65 -4.47 -16.24
N GLU A 151 13.98 -3.79 -17.36
CA GLU A 151 13.04 -2.94 -18.09
C GLU A 151 11.89 -3.73 -18.74
N LEU A 152 12.18 -4.87 -19.36
CA LEU A 152 11.16 -5.72 -19.99
C LEU A 152 10.07 -6.11 -18.98
N TRP A 153 10.45 -6.62 -17.81
CA TRP A 153 9.48 -7.08 -16.81
C TRP A 153 8.73 -5.92 -16.14
N PHE A 154 9.40 -4.79 -15.95
CA PHE A 154 8.74 -3.55 -15.55
C PHE A 154 7.63 -3.15 -16.54
N ILE A 155 7.96 -3.10 -17.85
CA ILE A 155 6.99 -2.74 -18.90
C ILE A 155 5.82 -3.74 -18.94
N VAL A 156 6.08 -5.04 -18.77
CA VAL A 156 5.01 -6.06 -18.74
C VAL A 156 4.04 -5.79 -17.57
N PHE A 157 4.55 -5.51 -16.37
CA PHE A 157 3.69 -5.19 -15.23
C PHE A 157 2.94 -3.86 -15.45
N ALA A 158 3.63 -2.83 -15.92
CA ALA A 158 3.04 -1.52 -16.21
C ALA A 158 1.91 -1.62 -17.26
N ALA A 159 2.09 -2.43 -18.29
CA ALA A 159 1.06 -2.69 -19.30
C ALA A 159 -0.17 -3.38 -18.70
N LEU A 160 -0.01 -4.36 -17.81
CA LEU A 160 -1.12 -5.00 -17.12
C LEU A 160 -1.92 -4.00 -16.29
N VAL A 161 -1.26 -3.15 -15.52
CA VAL A 161 -1.91 -2.09 -14.73
C VAL A 161 -2.66 -1.13 -15.65
N PHE A 162 -2.03 -0.70 -16.74
CA PHE A 162 -2.64 0.23 -17.71
C PHE A 162 -3.90 -0.35 -18.37
N ILE A 163 -3.86 -1.62 -18.80
CA ILE A 163 -5.02 -2.30 -19.41
C ILE A 163 -6.20 -2.36 -18.42
N ILE A 164 -5.93 -2.69 -17.15
CA ILE A 164 -6.97 -2.76 -16.11
C ILE A 164 -7.62 -1.38 -15.91
N ILE A 165 -6.80 -0.33 -15.83
CA ILE A 165 -7.28 1.05 -15.61
C ILE A 165 -8.16 1.55 -16.76
N LEU A 166 -7.87 1.17 -18.00
CA LEU A 166 -8.72 1.52 -19.14
C LEU A 166 -10.13 0.95 -19.01
N GLY A 167 -10.32 -0.16 -18.30
CA GLY A 167 -11.63 -0.75 -18.00
C GLY A 167 -12.52 0.11 -17.09
N GLY A 168 -11.97 1.14 -16.46
CA GLY A 168 -12.70 2.04 -15.56
C GLY A 168 -12.90 1.48 -14.15
N VAL A 169 -13.68 2.19 -13.33
CA VAL A 169 -13.89 1.82 -11.92
C VAL A 169 -14.61 0.47 -11.82
N LYS A 170 -15.74 0.31 -12.53
CA LYS A 170 -16.59 -0.89 -12.41
C LYS A 170 -15.99 -2.12 -13.08
N ASN A 171 -15.58 -1.98 -14.35
CA ASN A 171 -15.13 -3.12 -15.17
C ASN A 171 -13.60 -3.35 -15.09
N GLY A 172 -12.85 -2.42 -14.52
CA GLY A 172 -11.41 -2.55 -14.26
C GLY A 172 -11.16 -2.79 -12.78
N VAL A 173 -11.13 -1.72 -11.99
CA VAL A 173 -10.74 -1.75 -10.57
C VAL A 173 -11.59 -2.70 -9.74
N GLU A 174 -12.92 -2.55 -9.78
CA GLU A 174 -13.84 -3.36 -8.98
C GLU A 174 -13.85 -4.82 -9.41
N LEU A 175 -13.96 -5.08 -10.72
CA LEU A 175 -14.01 -6.45 -11.25
C LEU A 175 -12.72 -7.19 -10.91
N MET A 176 -11.58 -6.56 -11.10
CA MET A 176 -10.28 -7.15 -10.76
C MET A 176 -10.17 -7.46 -9.27
N SER A 177 -10.46 -6.50 -8.40
CA SER A 177 -10.41 -6.70 -6.95
C SER A 177 -11.37 -7.78 -6.48
N ARG A 178 -12.57 -7.84 -7.08
CA ARG A 178 -13.59 -8.84 -6.77
C ARG A 178 -13.15 -10.28 -7.08
N ILE A 179 -12.31 -10.46 -8.09
CA ILE A 179 -11.76 -11.77 -8.45
C ILE A 179 -10.49 -12.06 -7.67
N MET A 180 -9.56 -11.10 -7.65
CA MET A 180 -8.21 -11.32 -7.10
C MET A 180 -8.19 -11.44 -5.59
N MET A 181 -9.00 -10.64 -4.86
CA MET A 181 -8.95 -10.64 -3.38
C MET A 181 -9.33 -11.99 -2.75
N PRO A 182 -10.45 -12.65 -3.13
CA PRO A 182 -10.74 -13.97 -2.58
C PRO A 182 -9.66 -15.01 -2.89
N ILE A 183 -9.10 -15.00 -4.12
CA ILE A 183 -8.02 -15.90 -4.51
C ILE A 183 -6.80 -15.64 -3.63
N LEU A 184 -6.41 -14.37 -3.44
CA LEU A 184 -5.28 -13.97 -2.60
C LEU A 184 -5.44 -14.48 -1.17
N VAL A 185 -6.62 -14.30 -0.55
CA VAL A 185 -6.89 -14.77 0.81
C VAL A 185 -6.75 -16.29 0.92
N VAL A 186 -7.32 -17.04 -0.03
CA VAL A 186 -7.20 -18.50 -0.06
C VAL A 186 -5.75 -18.94 -0.22
N LEU A 187 -5.00 -18.32 -1.14
CA LEU A 187 -3.58 -18.61 -1.31
C LEU A 187 -2.77 -18.28 -0.06
N ALA A 188 -3.04 -17.13 0.60
CA ALA A 188 -2.38 -16.75 1.82
C ALA A 188 -2.60 -17.79 2.94
N ILE A 189 -3.80 -18.29 3.09
CA ILE A 189 -4.13 -19.34 4.08
C ILE A 189 -3.37 -20.63 3.74
N ILE A 190 -3.37 -21.07 2.47
CA ILE A 190 -2.67 -22.30 2.05
C ILE A 190 -1.18 -22.20 2.35
N VAL A 191 -0.55 -21.08 1.97
CA VAL A 191 0.91 -20.87 2.17
C VAL A 191 1.23 -20.73 3.66
N ALA A 192 0.38 -20.06 4.46
CA ALA A 192 0.56 -19.95 5.91
C ALA A 192 0.47 -21.32 6.59
N ILE A 193 -0.54 -22.13 6.28
CA ILE A 193 -0.67 -23.49 6.82
C ILE A 193 0.56 -24.32 6.45
N TYR A 194 0.99 -24.24 5.20
CA TYR A 194 2.19 -24.96 4.77
C TYR A 194 3.43 -24.52 5.55
N SER A 195 3.63 -23.21 5.75
CA SER A 195 4.77 -22.66 6.48
C SER A 195 4.80 -23.13 7.94
N VAL A 196 3.69 -22.99 8.67
CA VAL A 196 3.64 -23.35 10.10
C VAL A 196 3.75 -24.84 10.38
N THR A 197 3.50 -25.69 9.38
CA THR A 197 3.64 -27.15 9.51
C THR A 197 5.07 -27.66 9.25
N ARG A 198 6.03 -26.80 8.95
CA ARG A 198 7.41 -27.24 8.74
C ARG A 198 8.11 -27.60 10.05
N PRO A 199 8.99 -28.61 10.05
CA PRO A 199 9.83 -28.91 11.21
C PRO A 199 10.63 -27.66 11.62
N GLY A 200 10.60 -27.28 12.90
CA GLY A 200 11.26 -26.08 13.42
C GLY A 200 10.48 -24.76 13.27
N ALA A 201 9.35 -24.76 12.59
CA ALA A 201 8.54 -23.54 12.38
C ALA A 201 7.86 -23.00 13.63
N ILE A 202 7.59 -23.87 14.64
CA ILE A 202 6.81 -23.52 15.84
C ILE A 202 7.44 -22.38 16.64
N GLU A 203 8.76 -22.30 16.69
CA GLU A 203 9.45 -21.22 17.39
C GLU A 203 9.24 -19.86 16.68
N GLY A 204 9.20 -19.86 15.36
CA GLY A 204 8.84 -18.68 14.56
C GLY A 204 7.38 -18.26 14.77
N VAL A 205 6.45 -19.23 14.92
CA VAL A 205 5.04 -18.94 15.27
C VAL A 205 4.95 -18.30 16.64
N LYS A 206 5.62 -18.86 17.64
CA LYS A 206 5.65 -18.29 19.00
C LYS A 206 6.25 -16.89 19.00
N TYR A 207 7.39 -16.71 18.36
CA TYR A 207 8.06 -15.42 18.23
C TYR A 207 7.14 -14.35 17.64
N PHE A 208 6.37 -14.70 16.59
CA PHE A 208 5.52 -13.77 15.89
C PHE A 208 4.19 -13.48 16.61
N LEU A 209 3.59 -14.46 17.29
CA LEU A 209 2.26 -14.29 17.89
C LEU A 209 2.28 -13.94 19.36
N ILE A 210 3.34 -14.30 20.11
CA ILE A 210 3.39 -14.08 21.56
C ILE A 210 4.14 -12.77 21.84
N PRO A 211 3.47 -11.75 22.40
CA PRO A 211 4.14 -10.50 22.76
C PRO A 211 5.20 -10.72 23.86
N ASN A 212 6.45 -10.39 23.57
CA ASN A 212 7.50 -10.30 24.56
C ASN A 212 7.88 -8.84 24.80
N PHE A 213 7.56 -8.30 25.97
CA PHE A 213 7.81 -6.90 26.32
C PHE A 213 9.30 -6.57 26.54
N GLU A 214 10.18 -7.57 26.70
CA GLU A 214 11.63 -7.35 26.76
C GLU A 214 12.19 -6.84 25.42
N HIS A 215 11.53 -7.19 24.31
CA HIS A 215 11.90 -6.74 22.97
C HIS A 215 11.23 -5.41 22.60
N PHE A 216 10.46 -4.79 23.49
CA PHE A 216 9.82 -3.50 23.23
C PHE A 216 10.84 -2.38 23.17
N SER A 217 10.73 -1.55 22.14
CA SER A 217 11.48 -0.31 22.00
C SER A 217 10.59 0.80 21.44
N TRP A 218 10.99 2.04 21.58
CA TRP A 218 10.29 3.16 20.92
C TRP A 218 10.31 3.03 19.40
N MET A 219 11.36 2.39 18.88
CA MET A 219 11.46 2.10 17.44
C MET A 219 10.39 1.09 16.98
N THR A 220 9.96 0.17 17.85
CA THR A 220 8.81 -0.72 17.59
C THR A 220 7.55 0.10 17.28
N VAL A 221 7.29 1.15 18.04
CA VAL A 221 6.12 2.02 17.83
C VAL A 221 6.26 2.82 16.53
N VAL A 222 7.42 3.43 16.29
CA VAL A 222 7.67 4.22 15.07
C VAL A 222 7.56 3.34 13.83
N ALA A 223 8.21 2.18 13.82
CA ALA A 223 8.18 1.24 12.71
C ALA A 223 6.76 0.71 12.44
N ALA A 224 6.01 0.36 13.50
CA ALA A 224 4.61 -0.07 13.37
C ALA A 224 3.70 1.06 12.83
N MET A 225 3.94 2.31 13.23
CA MET A 225 3.21 3.48 12.72
C MET A 225 3.46 3.70 11.23
N VAL A 226 4.72 3.72 10.80
CA VAL A 226 5.08 3.87 9.38
C VAL A 226 4.50 2.72 8.55
N GLN A 227 4.56 1.48 9.07
CA GLN A 227 3.98 0.32 8.41
C GLN A 227 2.46 0.45 8.28
N MET A 228 1.75 0.89 9.32
CA MET A 228 0.30 1.09 9.30
C MET A 228 -0.12 2.12 8.24
N PHE A 229 0.59 3.24 8.13
CA PHE A 229 0.32 4.25 7.10
C PHE A 229 0.40 3.68 5.70
N TYR A 230 1.49 2.96 5.43
CA TYR A 230 1.73 2.34 4.14
C TYR A 230 0.70 1.26 3.82
N SER A 231 0.44 0.36 4.78
CA SER A 231 -0.47 -0.77 4.63
C SER A 231 -1.91 -0.34 4.36
N LEU A 232 -2.44 0.59 5.17
CA LEU A 232 -3.82 1.06 5.06
C LEU A 232 -4.06 2.07 3.92
N SER A 233 -3.06 2.34 3.07
CA SER A 233 -3.14 3.33 1.98
C SER A 233 -3.53 4.73 2.44
N ILE A 234 -3.15 5.11 3.66
CA ILE A 234 -3.46 6.41 4.27
C ILE A 234 -2.53 7.48 3.67
N ALA A 235 -3.06 8.68 3.49
CA ALA A 235 -2.34 9.85 2.96
C ALA A 235 -1.77 9.66 1.53
N MET A 236 -2.31 8.71 0.78
CA MET A 236 -1.99 8.48 -0.63
C MET A 236 -3.10 8.95 -1.58
N GLY A 237 -4.09 9.69 -1.09
CA GLY A 237 -5.23 10.13 -1.88
C GLY A 237 -6.22 9.04 -2.30
N ILE A 238 -5.91 7.76 -2.07
CA ILE A 238 -6.73 6.62 -2.47
C ILE A 238 -8.07 6.63 -1.75
N LEU A 239 -8.07 6.85 -0.44
CA LEU A 239 -9.27 6.86 0.38
C LEU A 239 -10.19 8.04 0.04
N TYR A 240 -9.65 9.19 -0.35
CA TYR A 240 -10.43 10.31 -0.91
C TYR A 240 -11.10 9.90 -2.23
N THR A 241 -10.31 9.33 -3.14
CA THR A 241 -10.79 8.92 -4.47
C THR A 241 -11.87 7.86 -4.35
N TYR A 242 -11.62 6.78 -3.60
CA TYR A 242 -12.58 5.71 -3.40
C TYR A 242 -13.79 6.17 -2.59
N GLY A 243 -13.57 7.01 -1.58
CA GLY A 243 -14.64 7.69 -0.86
C GLY A 243 -15.58 8.48 -1.80
N SER A 244 -15.01 9.13 -2.83
CA SER A 244 -15.82 9.87 -3.80
C SER A 244 -16.75 9.00 -4.66
N TYR A 245 -16.45 7.69 -4.77
CA TYR A 245 -17.24 6.72 -5.53
C TYR A 245 -18.34 6.03 -4.69
N ILE A 246 -18.34 6.26 -3.37
CA ILE A 246 -19.32 5.63 -2.46
C ILE A 246 -20.63 6.40 -2.46
N SER A 247 -21.77 5.67 -2.47
CA SER A 247 -23.07 6.24 -2.24
C SER A 247 -23.32 6.59 -0.75
N LYS A 248 -24.28 7.46 -0.49
CA LYS A 248 -24.55 7.97 0.88
C LYS A 248 -25.22 6.97 1.82
N ASP A 249 -25.81 5.93 1.27
CA ASP A 249 -26.49 4.84 2.01
C ASP A 249 -25.49 3.84 2.63
N ILE A 250 -24.23 3.94 2.28
CA ILE A 250 -23.18 3.03 2.73
C ILE A 250 -22.69 3.40 4.13
N ASP A 251 -22.70 2.43 5.05
CA ASP A 251 -22.21 2.56 6.43
C ASP A 251 -20.68 2.67 6.49
N LEU A 252 -20.16 3.89 6.65
CA LEU A 252 -18.71 4.15 6.68
C LEU A 252 -18.03 3.51 7.88
N GLU A 253 -18.66 3.43 9.04
CA GLU A 253 -18.04 2.86 10.24
C GLU A 253 -17.83 1.37 10.10
N GLN A 254 -18.84 0.66 9.60
CA GLN A 254 -18.73 -0.77 9.32
C GLN A 254 -17.65 -1.06 8.27
N TYR A 255 -17.56 -0.22 7.24
CA TYR A 255 -16.57 -0.40 6.17
C TYR A 255 -15.16 -0.16 6.64
N THR A 256 -14.93 0.90 7.40
CA THR A 256 -13.61 1.16 7.98
C THR A 256 -13.16 0.00 8.84
N THR A 257 -14.05 -0.54 9.68
CA THR A 257 -13.77 -1.74 10.49
C THR A 257 -13.44 -2.96 9.62
N GLN A 258 -14.13 -3.15 8.51
CA GLN A 258 -13.83 -4.25 7.59
C GLN A 258 -12.46 -4.10 6.92
N ILE A 259 -12.06 -2.88 6.54
CA ILE A 259 -10.73 -2.60 6.00
C ILE A 259 -9.65 -2.92 7.04
N GLU A 260 -9.83 -2.46 8.28
CA GLU A 260 -8.92 -2.77 9.40
C GLU A 260 -8.75 -4.29 9.60
N ILE A 261 -9.86 -5.05 9.59
CA ILE A 261 -9.85 -6.51 9.74
C ILE A 261 -9.15 -7.19 8.57
N PHE A 262 -9.44 -6.79 7.34
CA PHE A 262 -8.81 -7.35 6.14
C PHE A 262 -7.32 -7.10 6.12
N ASP A 263 -6.89 -5.85 6.32
CA ASP A 263 -5.47 -5.48 6.31
C ASP A 263 -4.70 -6.22 7.40
N THR A 264 -5.18 -6.15 8.66
CA THR A 264 -4.56 -6.83 9.80
C THR A 264 -4.54 -8.35 9.61
N GLY A 265 -5.63 -8.93 9.11
CA GLY A 265 -5.74 -10.36 8.83
C GLY A 265 -4.71 -10.83 7.81
N ILE A 266 -4.54 -10.10 6.72
CA ILE A 266 -3.52 -10.42 5.71
C ILE A 266 -2.10 -10.17 6.24
N ALA A 267 -1.87 -9.12 7.04
CA ALA A 267 -0.58 -8.89 7.68
C ALA A 267 -0.21 -10.05 8.62
N ILE A 268 -1.15 -10.57 9.41
CA ILE A 268 -0.95 -11.75 10.26
C ILE A 268 -0.68 -12.99 9.40
N LEU A 269 -1.45 -13.23 8.34
CA LEU A 269 -1.20 -14.36 7.43
C LEU A 269 0.17 -14.24 6.77
N ALA A 270 0.59 -13.06 6.33
CA ALA A 270 1.91 -12.83 5.75
C ALA A 270 3.04 -13.10 6.76
N GLY A 271 2.86 -12.66 8.00
CA GLY A 271 3.78 -13.00 9.10
C GLY A 271 3.89 -14.51 9.31
N LEU A 272 2.76 -15.23 9.32
CA LEU A 272 2.70 -16.69 9.45
C LEU A 272 3.23 -17.43 8.20
N MET A 273 3.15 -16.84 7.02
CA MET A 273 3.75 -17.41 5.81
C MET A 273 5.28 -17.34 5.84
N ILE A 274 5.83 -16.25 6.33
CA ILE A 274 7.25 -15.92 6.12
C ILE A 274 8.09 -16.23 7.36
N ILE A 275 7.70 -15.74 8.53
CA ILE A 275 8.53 -15.86 9.74
C ILE A 275 8.76 -17.32 10.14
N PRO A 276 7.74 -18.20 10.22
CA PRO A 276 7.96 -19.61 10.58
C PRO A 276 8.79 -20.35 9.53
N ALA A 277 8.62 -20.06 8.21
CA ALA A 277 9.41 -20.68 7.16
C ALA A 277 10.90 -20.31 7.26
N VAL A 278 11.20 -19.04 7.53
CA VAL A 278 12.59 -18.57 7.70
C VAL A 278 13.21 -19.13 8.98
N PHE A 279 12.46 -19.19 10.10
CA PHE A 279 12.93 -19.81 11.34
C PHE A 279 13.25 -21.29 11.15
N ALA A 280 12.39 -22.03 10.45
CA ALA A 280 12.64 -23.44 10.13
C ALA A 280 13.90 -23.64 9.28
N PHE A 281 14.15 -22.71 8.35
CA PHE A 281 15.32 -22.74 7.47
C PHE A 281 16.63 -22.32 8.19
N SER A 282 16.56 -21.28 9.04
CA SER A 282 17.73 -20.67 9.68
C SER A 282 18.11 -21.28 11.03
N GLY A 283 17.37 -22.29 11.51
CA GLY A 283 17.58 -22.84 12.85
C GLY A 283 17.19 -21.88 13.97
N GLY A 284 16.26 -20.94 13.70
CA GLY A 284 15.68 -20.05 14.72
C GLY A 284 16.32 -18.66 14.81
N ASN A 285 17.14 -18.24 13.84
CA ASN A 285 17.76 -16.91 13.85
C ASN A 285 16.88 -15.88 13.12
N PRO A 286 16.28 -14.89 13.84
CA PRO A 286 15.47 -13.83 13.23
C PRO A 286 16.28 -12.85 12.35
N GLU A 287 17.59 -12.73 12.55
CA GLU A 287 18.46 -11.84 11.79
C GLU A 287 18.62 -12.26 10.31
N THR A 288 18.24 -13.49 9.97
CA THR A 288 18.22 -13.98 8.59
C THR A 288 17.08 -13.39 7.76
N LEU A 289 16.11 -12.74 8.39
CA LEU A 289 15.05 -11.97 7.75
C LEU A 289 15.61 -10.62 7.25
N ASN A 290 16.27 -10.64 6.10
CA ASN A 290 16.83 -9.45 5.48
C ASN A 290 15.77 -8.40 5.13
N ALA A 291 16.18 -7.12 5.16
CA ALA A 291 15.30 -5.99 4.85
C ALA A 291 14.87 -5.93 3.39
N GLY A 292 13.69 -5.40 3.17
CA GLY A 292 13.20 -4.97 1.87
C GLY A 292 13.08 -6.10 0.84
N PRO A 293 13.39 -5.80 -0.45
CA PRO A 293 13.30 -6.77 -1.53
C PRO A 293 14.10 -8.04 -1.32
N SER A 294 15.21 -7.96 -0.57
CA SER A 294 16.09 -9.12 -0.31
C SER A 294 15.36 -10.26 0.39
N LEU A 295 14.40 -9.99 1.27
CA LEU A 295 13.59 -11.05 1.89
C LEU A 295 12.85 -11.86 0.83
N MET A 296 12.18 -11.19 -0.10
CA MET A 296 11.31 -11.84 -1.07
C MET A 296 12.07 -12.44 -2.26
N PHE A 297 13.17 -11.81 -2.69
CA PHE A 297 13.87 -12.20 -3.91
C PHE A 297 15.20 -12.95 -3.66
N ILE A 298 15.68 -12.99 -2.42
CA ILE A 298 16.90 -13.73 -2.05
C ILE A 298 16.59 -14.80 -0.99
N THR A 299 16.05 -14.40 0.16
CA THR A 299 15.86 -15.31 1.29
C THR A 299 14.79 -16.36 1.01
N LEU A 300 13.58 -15.96 0.61
CA LEU A 300 12.49 -16.90 0.36
C LEU A 300 12.76 -17.88 -0.78
N PRO A 301 13.38 -17.51 -1.92
CA PRO A 301 13.80 -18.50 -2.92
C PRO A 301 14.73 -19.58 -2.36
N LYS A 302 15.67 -19.24 -1.47
CA LYS A 302 16.53 -20.23 -0.79
C LYS A 302 15.73 -21.17 0.12
N VAL A 303 14.77 -20.58 0.88
CA VAL A 303 13.85 -21.37 1.71
C VAL A 303 13.05 -22.35 0.84
N PHE A 304 12.46 -21.88 -0.26
CA PHE A 304 11.70 -22.75 -1.17
C PHE A 304 12.59 -23.81 -1.82
N ALA A 305 13.81 -23.48 -2.25
CA ALA A 305 14.74 -24.44 -2.85
C ALA A 305 15.14 -25.56 -1.87
N SER A 306 15.14 -25.29 -0.56
CA SER A 306 15.40 -26.29 0.47
C SER A 306 14.22 -27.23 0.76
N MET A 307 13.02 -26.91 0.24
CA MET A 307 11.79 -27.66 0.48
C MET A 307 11.53 -28.68 -0.63
N GLY A 308 11.07 -29.89 -0.30
CA GLY A 308 10.78 -30.94 -1.28
C GLY A 308 9.73 -30.56 -2.34
N ILE A 309 8.80 -29.66 -2.00
CA ILE A 309 7.76 -29.13 -2.92
C ILE A 309 7.99 -27.64 -3.23
N GLY A 310 9.23 -27.17 -3.14
CA GLY A 310 9.60 -25.76 -3.22
C GLY A 310 9.14 -25.06 -4.51
N THR A 311 9.13 -25.77 -5.65
CA THR A 311 8.59 -25.22 -6.91
C THR A 311 7.12 -24.84 -6.76
N GLY A 312 6.28 -25.72 -6.20
CA GLY A 312 4.85 -25.46 -5.98
C GLY A 312 4.63 -24.32 -4.97
N ALA A 313 5.36 -24.35 -3.86
CA ALA A 313 5.29 -23.30 -2.85
C ALA A 313 5.68 -21.93 -3.42
N GLY A 314 6.76 -21.85 -4.21
CA GLY A 314 7.19 -20.64 -4.88
C GLY A 314 6.18 -20.12 -5.91
N ILE A 315 5.57 -20.99 -6.71
CA ILE A 315 4.50 -20.60 -7.65
C ILE A 315 3.33 -19.99 -6.88
N LEU A 316 2.81 -20.66 -5.85
CA LEU A 316 1.67 -20.17 -5.07
C LEU A 316 2.01 -18.82 -4.40
N PHE A 317 3.21 -18.69 -3.85
CA PHE A 317 3.67 -17.46 -3.22
C PHE A 317 3.77 -16.31 -4.24
N PHE A 318 4.46 -16.49 -5.38
CA PHE A 318 4.62 -15.43 -6.35
C PHE A 318 3.33 -15.08 -7.10
N VAL A 319 2.38 -16.02 -7.27
CA VAL A 319 1.01 -15.71 -7.72
C VAL A 319 0.31 -14.81 -6.70
N LEU A 320 0.34 -15.17 -5.42
CA LEU A 320 -0.24 -14.36 -4.35
C LEU A 320 0.34 -12.94 -4.33
N VAL A 321 1.67 -12.83 -4.40
CA VAL A 321 2.37 -11.53 -4.42
C VAL A 321 2.00 -10.72 -5.67
N LEU A 322 1.88 -11.34 -6.83
CA LEU A 322 1.45 -10.67 -8.06
C LEU A 322 0.03 -10.11 -7.95
N LEU A 323 -0.91 -10.89 -7.39
CA LEU A 323 -2.27 -10.42 -7.15
C LEU A 323 -2.30 -9.20 -6.21
N ALA A 324 -1.55 -9.25 -5.11
CA ALA A 324 -1.42 -8.15 -4.17
C ALA A 324 -0.77 -6.91 -4.82
N ALA A 325 0.28 -7.11 -5.62
CA ALA A 325 0.95 -6.03 -6.33
C ALA A 325 0.01 -5.34 -7.34
N LEU A 326 -0.74 -6.11 -8.12
CA LEU A 326 -1.66 -5.58 -9.12
C LEU A 326 -2.81 -4.79 -8.48
N THR A 327 -3.44 -5.30 -7.41
CA THR A 327 -4.56 -4.61 -6.76
C THR A 327 -4.14 -3.26 -6.19
N SER A 328 -2.98 -3.17 -5.57
CA SER A 328 -2.44 -1.90 -5.03
C SER A 328 -1.99 -0.95 -6.14
N ALA A 329 -1.27 -1.43 -7.16
CA ALA A 329 -0.83 -0.60 -8.28
C ALA A 329 -2.00 0.03 -9.04
N VAL A 330 -3.08 -0.74 -9.24
CA VAL A 330 -4.31 -0.25 -9.88
C VAL A 330 -4.99 0.83 -9.03
N SER A 331 -4.98 0.72 -7.70
CA SER A 331 -5.56 1.73 -6.81
C SER A 331 -4.77 3.05 -6.84
N LEU A 332 -3.43 2.96 -6.83
CA LEU A 332 -2.54 4.12 -6.99
C LEU A 332 -2.74 4.80 -8.34
N MET A 333 -2.81 4.01 -9.41
CA MET A 333 -3.03 4.50 -10.77
C MET A 333 -4.41 5.15 -10.92
N GLU A 334 -5.48 4.56 -10.36
CA GLU A 334 -6.85 5.11 -10.37
C GLU A 334 -6.91 6.47 -9.70
N THR A 335 -6.26 6.62 -8.54
CA THR A 335 -6.20 7.89 -7.81
C THR A 335 -5.54 8.98 -8.64
N SER A 336 -4.44 8.65 -9.32
CA SER A 336 -3.72 9.56 -10.20
C SER A 336 -4.56 9.95 -11.42
N VAL A 337 -5.17 8.97 -12.08
CA VAL A 337 -6.04 9.19 -13.26
C VAL A 337 -7.26 10.03 -12.88
N SER A 338 -7.93 9.73 -11.75
CA SER A 338 -9.10 10.49 -11.30
C SER A 338 -8.73 11.95 -10.98
N THR A 339 -7.54 12.20 -10.45
CA THR A 339 -7.04 13.56 -10.20
C THR A 339 -6.88 14.34 -11.51
N PHE A 340 -6.26 13.75 -12.54
CA PHE A 340 -6.15 14.41 -13.84
C PHE A 340 -7.50 14.62 -14.51
N MET A 341 -8.44 13.67 -14.37
CA MET A 341 -9.81 13.85 -14.87
C MET A 341 -10.52 15.05 -14.23
N ASP A 342 -10.36 15.20 -12.91
CA ASP A 342 -11.01 16.28 -12.17
C ASP A 342 -10.40 17.65 -12.43
N GLU A 343 -9.06 17.73 -12.35
CA GLU A 343 -8.37 19.02 -12.42
C GLU A 343 -8.18 19.54 -13.84
N LEU A 344 -7.96 18.64 -14.81
CA LEU A 344 -7.74 18.98 -16.22
C LEU A 344 -9.02 18.83 -17.05
N HIS A 345 -10.10 18.31 -16.46
CA HIS A 345 -11.36 17.98 -17.15
C HIS A 345 -11.15 17.07 -18.37
N TRP A 346 -10.19 16.17 -18.30
CA TRP A 346 -9.84 15.25 -19.37
C TRP A 346 -10.70 13.98 -19.34
N SER A 347 -10.84 13.38 -20.51
CA SER A 347 -11.41 12.03 -20.60
C SER A 347 -10.46 11.02 -19.91
N ARG A 348 -11.03 9.91 -19.43
CA ARG A 348 -10.28 8.84 -18.78
C ARG A 348 -9.10 8.35 -19.63
N GLY A 349 -9.30 8.16 -20.94
CA GLY A 349 -8.23 7.71 -21.83
C GLY A 349 -7.05 8.67 -21.88
N LYS A 350 -7.29 10.00 -21.98
CA LYS A 350 -6.22 11.01 -21.96
C LYS A 350 -5.49 11.05 -20.61
N ALA A 351 -6.24 11.00 -19.50
CA ALA A 351 -5.66 10.99 -18.15
C ALA A 351 -4.84 9.72 -17.90
N SER A 352 -5.34 8.55 -18.33
CA SER A 352 -4.60 7.28 -18.23
C SER A 352 -3.33 7.28 -19.07
N LEU A 353 -3.37 7.86 -20.28
CA LEU A 353 -2.19 7.96 -21.15
C LEU A 353 -1.11 8.86 -20.53
N LEU A 354 -1.50 10.04 -19.99
CA LEU A 354 -0.54 10.89 -19.28
C LEU A 354 0.11 10.13 -18.13
N MET A 355 -0.70 9.44 -17.32
CA MET A 355 -0.18 8.69 -16.20
C MET A 355 0.71 7.50 -16.64
N ALA A 356 0.40 6.87 -17.78
CA ALA A 356 1.26 5.85 -18.37
C ALA A 356 2.63 6.43 -18.77
N VAL A 357 2.67 7.64 -19.35
CA VAL A 357 3.95 8.32 -19.63
C VAL A 357 4.73 8.61 -18.35
N VAL A 358 4.07 9.13 -17.31
CA VAL A 358 4.69 9.36 -15.99
C VAL A 358 5.24 8.06 -15.42
N MET A 359 4.46 6.97 -15.50
CA MET A 359 4.86 5.65 -15.02
C MET A 359 6.08 5.11 -15.77
N ILE A 360 6.13 5.25 -17.11
CA ILE A 360 7.28 4.83 -17.90
C ILE A 360 8.51 5.67 -17.55
N VAL A 361 8.43 7.00 -17.52
CA VAL A 361 9.59 7.87 -17.26
C VAL A 361 10.21 7.61 -15.89
N PHE A 362 9.42 7.65 -14.82
CA PHE A 362 9.94 7.45 -13.46
C PHE A 362 10.18 5.98 -13.12
N GLY A 363 9.40 5.06 -13.71
CA GLY A 363 9.60 3.62 -13.53
C GLY A 363 10.85 3.12 -14.24
N SER A 364 11.14 3.59 -15.47
CA SER A 364 12.42 3.27 -16.14
C SER A 364 13.62 3.84 -15.37
N ALA A 365 13.51 5.04 -14.80
CA ALA A 365 14.56 5.56 -13.92
C ALA A 365 14.79 4.63 -12.70
N SER A 366 13.71 4.13 -12.10
CA SER A 366 13.78 3.20 -10.97
C SER A 366 14.31 1.82 -11.39
N SER A 367 13.86 1.30 -12.54
CA SER A 367 14.26 -0.01 -13.09
C SER A 367 15.74 -0.02 -13.48
N LEU A 368 16.19 1.00 -14.19
CA LEU A 368 17.56 1.14 -14.67
C LEU A 368 18.54 1.65 -13.60
N GLY A 369 18.03 2.10 -12.45
CA GLY A 369 18.81 2.63 -11.33
C GLY A 369 19.73 1.62 -10.64
N TYR A 370 19.57 0.33 -10.91
CA TYR A 370 20.46 -0.75 -10.46
C TYR A 370 21.43 -1.23 -11.56
N GLY A 371 21.29 -0.70 -12.78
CA GLY A 371 22.10 -1.04 -13.95
C GLY A 371 22.80 0.19 -14.52
N VAL A 372 22.40 0.59 -15.74
CA VAL A 372 23.05 1.69 -16.49
C VAL A 372 22.94 3.06 -15.82
N LEU A 373 22.01 3.29 -14.91
CA LEU A 373 21.85 4.54 -14.15
C LEU A 373 22.36 4.45 -12.71
N ASP A 374 23.03 3.35 -12.32
CA ASP A 374 23.53 3.15 -10.93
C ASP A 374 24.53 4.23 -10.48
N PHE A 375 25.19 4.91 -11.42
CA PHE A 375 26.08 6.01 -11.11
C PHE A 375 25.37 7.28 -10.60
N ILE A 376 24.04 7.37 -10.77
CA ILE A 376 23.25 8.50 -10.29
C ILE A 376 22.71 8.15 -8.90
N ARG A 377 23.23 8.85 -7.87
CA ARG A 377 22.80 8.69 -6.48
C ARG A 377 22.29 10.01 -5.94
N ILE A 378 21.02 10.01 -5.50
CA ILE A 378 20.36 11.18 -4.89
C ILE A 378 20.38 10.96 -3.38
N PHE A 379 21.08 11.78 -2.64
CA PHE A 379 21.36 11.58 -1.20
C PHE A 379 21.96 10.19 -0.89
N GLY A 380 22.78 9.64 -1.79
CA GLY A 380 23.35 8.31 -1.65
C GLY A 380 22.42 7.15 -2.03
N MET A 381 21.18 7.43 -2.38
CA MET A 381 20.16 6.45 -2.76
C MET A 381 20.04 6.30 -4.29
N ASN A 382 19.71 5.11 -4.77
CA ASN A 382 19.25 4.93 -6.15
C ASN A 382 17.86 5.54 -6.36
N PHE A 383 17.36 5.57 -7.60
CA PHE A 383 16.06 6.19 -7.90
C PHE A 383 14.89 5.53 -7.17
N LEU A 384 14.85 4.20 -7.07
CA LEU A 384 13.78 3.49 -6.38
C LEU A 384 13.74 3.86 -4.89
N ASP A 385 14.88 3.75 -4.22
CA ASP A 385 15.00 4.06 -2.79
C ASP A 385 14.73 5.54 -2.51
N PHE A 386 15.15 6.44 -3.42
CA PHE A 386 14.85 7.87 -3.31
C PHE A 386 13.36 8.17 -3.42
N PHE A 387 12.65 7.58 -4.40
CA PHE A 387 11.20 7.77 -4.52
C PHE A 387 10.45 7.16 -3.34
N ASP A 388 10.86 5.98 -2.88
CA ASP A 388 10.28 5.34 -1.69
C ASP A 388 10.47 6.23 -0.44
N PHE A 389 11.67 6.73 -0.21
CA PHE A 389 11.96 7.65 0.88
C PHE A 389 11.13 8.93 0.79
N MET A 390 11.14 9.60 -0.37
CA MET A 390 10.41 10.86 -0.55
C MET A 390 8.91 10.69 -0.33
N THR A 391 8.30 9.63 -0.88
CA THR A 391 6.87 9.41 -0.75
C THR A 391 6.48 8.94 0.65
N ASN A 392 7.11 7.90 1.16
CA ASN A 392 6.68 7.25 2.41
C ASN A 392 7.17 7.98 3.66
N SER A 393 8.41 8.47 3.63
CA SER A 393 9.05 9.04 4.82
C SER A 393 8.84 10.54 4.98
N VAL A 394 8.58 11.26 3.88
CA VAL A 394 8.42 12.72 3.89
C VAL A 394 7.00 13.14 3.51
N MET A 395 6.55 12.77 2.30
CA MET A 395 5.31 13.31 1.76
C MET A 395 4.06 12.76 2.45
N MET A 396 4.00 11.47 2.78
CA MET A 396 2.84 10.87 3.44
C MET A 396 2.57 11.46 4.83
N PRO A 397 3.54 11.60 5.76
CA PRO A 397 3.30 12.27 7.02
C PRO A 397 2.83 13.72 6.86
N LEU A 398 3.37 14.46 5.89
CA LEU A 398 2.93 15.83 5.58
C LEU A 398 1.49 15.86 5.02
N ALA A 399 1.14 14.92 4.15
CA ALA A 399 -0.22 14.81 3.60
C ALA A 399 -1.24 14.44 4.69
N ALA A 400 -0.89 13.53 5.60
CA ALA A 400 -1.72 13.19 6.76
C ALA A 400 -1.89 14.39 7.72
N LEU A 401 -0.82 15.17 7.97
CA LEU A 401 -0.91 16.41 8.73
C LEU A 401 -1.84 17.43 8.07
N ALA A 402 -1.78 17.56 6.74
CA ALA A 402 -2.69 18.43 5.99
C ALA A 402 -4.15 17.95 6.12
N THR A 403 -4.41 16.63 6.11
CA THR A 403 -5.73 16.05 6.38
C THR A 403 -6.21 16.35 7.81
N CYS A 404 -5.35 16.16 8.81
CA CYS A 404 -5.67 16.51 10.19
C CYS A 404 -6.01 18.00 10.34
N PHE A 405 -5.20 18.88 9.76
CA PHE A 405 -5.45 20.32 9.77
C PHE A 405 -6.79 20.67 9.10
N LEU A 406 -7.05 20.08 7.93
CA LEU A 406 -8.31 20.28 7.19
C LEU A 406 -9.51 19.91 8.07
N VAL A 407 -9.48 18.75 8.74
CA VAL A 407 -10.61 18.32 9.60
C VAL A 407 -10.71 19.18 10.85
N ILE A 408 -9.61 19.43 11.57
CA ILE A 408 -9.64 20.12 12.86
C ILE A 408 -10.04 21.61 12.72
N LYS A 409 -9.53 22.29 11.68
CA LYS A 409 -9.65 23.75 11.55
C LYS A 409 -10.71 24.22 10.56
N VAL A 410 -11.10 23.38 9.60
CA VAL A 410 -11.92 23.82 8.47
C VAL A 410 -13.23 23.05 8.37
N VAL A 411 -13.16 21.72 8.22
CA VAL A 411 -14.37 20.88 8.09
C VAL A 411 -15.15 20.86 9.39
N GLY A 412 -14.45 20.62 10.48
CA GLY A 412 -15.00 20.45 11.82
C GLY A 412 -15.53 19.04 12.09
N PHE A 413 -15.39 18.60 13.34
CA PHE A 413 -15.82 17.27 13.79
C PHE A 413 -17.31 17.01 13.58
N ASP A 414 -18.16 18.05 13.73
CA ASP A 414 -19.60 17.92 13.57
C ASP A 414 -20.03 17.65 12.12
N ARG A 415 -19.33 18.20 11.13
CA ARG A 415 -19.61 17.90 9.73
C ARG A 415 -19.21 16.48 9.36
N ILE A 416 -18.05 16.02 9.86
CA ILE A 416 -17.64 14.62 9.69
C ILE A 416 -18.66 13.68 10.36
N ALA A 417 -19.05 13.99 11.60
CA ALA A 417 -20.06 13.21 12.32
C ALA A 417 -21.38 13.14 11.55
N LYS A 418 -21.91 14.27 11.08
CA LYS A 418 -23.13 14.33 10.26
C LYS A 418 -23.01 13.53 8.98
N GLU A 419 -21.85 13.55 8.33
CA GLU A 419 -21.61 12.76 7.12
C GLU A 419 -21.67 11.24 7.41
N ILE A 420 -21.04 10.80 8.52
CA ILE A 420 -21.07 9.39 8.93
C ILE A 420 -22.49 8.98 9.36
N GLU A 421 -23.14 9.82 10.17
CA GLU A 421 -24.46 9.57 10.74
C GLU A 421 -25.60 9.55 9.71
N GLN A 422 -25.34 9.90 8.43
CA GLN A 422 -26.30 9.71 7.34
C GLN A 422 -26.62 8.23 7.06
N SER A 423 -25.68 7.34 7.30
CA SER A 423 -25.78 5.91 6.96
C SER A 423 -25.65 4.98 8.14
N SER A 424 -25.13 5.45 9.29
CA SER A 424 -24.87 4.60 10.46
C SER A 424 -24.73 5.40 11.74
N LYS A 425 -24.71 4.71 12.89
CA LYS A 425 -24.33 5.34 14.16
C LYS A 425 -22.81 5.53 14.20
N PHE A 426 -22.34 6.70 14.63
CA PHE A 426 -20.93 6.97 14.85
C PHE A 426 -20.48 6.44 16.23
N GLY A 427 -20.29 5.13 16.35
CA GLY A 427 -20.03 4.46 17.63
C GLY A 427 -18.69 4.86 18.25
N ARG A 428 -17.62 5.00 17.44
CA ARG A 428 -16.29 5.38 17.89
C ARG A 428 -16.01 6.90 17.87
N LYS A 429 -17.06 7.75 17.90
CA LYS A 429 -16.95 9.23 17.83
C LYS A 429 -16.01 9.84 18.87
N LYS A 430 -16.04 9.37 20.13
CA LYS A 430 -15.16 9.88 21.20
C LYS A 430 -13.68 9.55 20.91
N LEU A 431 -13.41 8.34 20.48
CA LEU A 431 -12.07 7.90 20.06
C LEU A 431 -11.58 8.74 18.87
N TYR A 432 -12.41 8.89 17.83
CA TYR A 432 -12.11 9.68 16.65
C TYR A 432 -11.70 11.12 17.02
N ASN A 433 -12.52 11.81 17.83
CA ASN A 433 -12.26 13.19 18.22
C ASN A 433 -10.97 13.34 19.03
N PHE A 434 -10.72 12.43 19.98
CA PHE A 434 -9.53 12.47 20.82
C PHE A 434 -8.26 12.23 20.01
N PHE A 435 -8.23 11.16 19.22
CA PHE A 435 -7.05 10.79 18.45
C PHE A 435 -6.73 11.84 17.38
N LEU A 436 -7.73 12.28 16.62
CA LEU A 436 -7.48 13.26 15.55
C LEU A 436 -7.03 14.63 16.09
N LYS A 437 -7.63 15.06 17.21
CA LYS A 437 -7.34 16.40 17.76
C LYS A 437 -5.97 16.49 18.42
N TYR A 438 -5.54 15.45 19.11
CA TYR A 438 -4.36 15.51 19.97
C TYR A 438 -3.24 14.58 19.50
N LEU A 439 -3.55 13.31 19.29
CA LEU A 439 -2.53 12.28 19.13
C LEU A 439 -2.01 12.18 17.70
N ALA A 440 -2.88 12.26 16.70
CA ALA A 440 -2.47 12.11 15.30
C ALA A 440 -1.45 13.19 14.87
N PRO A 441 -1.64 14.48 15.11
CA PRO A 441 -0.64 15.48 14.74
C PRO A 441 0.71 15.26 15.42
N ILE A 442 0.72 14.89 16.71
CA ILE A 442 1.97 14.63 17.45
C ILE A 442 2.72 13.45 16.85
N CYS A 443 2.04 12.34 16.64
CA CYS A 443 2.65 11.13 16.09
C CYS A 443 3.16 11.32 14.66
N LEU A 444 2.43 12.08 13.83
CA LEU A 444 2.87 12.40 12.47
C LEU A 444 4.14 13.25 12.46
N ILE A 445 4.26 14.21 13.38
CA ILE A 445 5.48 14.99 13.55
C ILE A 445 6.63 14.08 14.00
N VAL A 446 6.39 13.17 14.94
CA VAL A 446 7.40 12.21 15.40
C VAL A 446 7.86 11.31 14.24
N ILE A 447 6.94 10.79 13.43
CA ILE A 447 7.29 9.98 12.24
C ILE A 447 8.17 10.80 11.28
N LEU A 448 7.75 12.02 10.95
CA LEU A 448 8.48 12.88 10.03
C LEU A 448 9.90 13.17 10.54
N LEU A 449 10.03 13.56 11.81
CA LEU A 449 11.34 13.85 12.42
C LEU A 449 12.22 12.60 12.49
N SER A 450 11.66 11.44 12.88
CA SER A 450 12.38 10.17 12.91
C SER A 450 12.86 9.76 11.52
N SER A 451 12.04 9.91 10.49
CA SER A 451 12.41 9.58 9.10
C SER A 451 13.54 10.48 8.58
N ILE A 452 13.48 11.78 8.88
CA ILE A 452 14.56 12.72 8.52
C ILE A 452 15.84 12.38 9.29
N ALA A 453 15.75 12.11 10.58
CA ALA A 453 16.90 11.74 11.41
C ALA A 453 17.56 10.43 10.93
N ASN A 454 16.79 9.47 10.43
CA ASN A 454 17.30 8.24 9.84
C ASN A 454 18.14 8.53 8.58
N VAL A 455 17.64 9.37 7.67
CA VAL A 455 18.40 9.74 6.44
C VAL A 455 19.66 10.54 6.76
N LEU A 456 19.63 11.37 7.81
CA LEU A 456 20.80 12.10 8.27
C LEU A 456 21.80 11.21 9.04
N GLY A 457 21.50 9.91 9.22
CA GLY A 457 22.35 8.97 9.95
C GLY A 457 22.41 9.20 11.47
N ILE A 458 21.47 10.00 12.02
CA ILE A 458 21.36 10.27 13.45
C ILE A 458 20.80 9.06 14.20
N ILE A 459 19.86 8.37 13.58
CA ILE A 459 19.26 7.11 14.07
C ILE A 459 19.27 6.09 12.94
N SER A 460 19.24 4.77 13.28
CA SER A 460 19.09 3.68 12.31
C SER A 460 17.69 3.06 12.48
N MET A 461 16.88 3.12 11.43
CA MET A 461 15.57 2.46 11.37
C MET A 461 15.65 1.10 10.66
#